data_d2cbf68e4652d9860af83b1154bc8be3
#
_entry.id   d2cbf68e4652d9860af83b1154bc8be3
#
_cell.length_a   1.000
_cell.length_b   1.000
_cell.length_c   1.000
_cell.angle_alpha   90.00
_cell.angle_beta   90.00
_cell.angle_gamma   90.00
#
_symmetry.space_group_name_H-M   'P 1'
#
loop_
_entity.id
_entity.type
_entity.pdbx_description
1 polymer ?
#
loop_
_entity_poly.entity_id
_entity_poly.type
_entity_poly.pdbx_seq_one_letter_code
_entity_poly.pdbx_strand_id
1 'polypeptide(L)'
;MRLPRHIALCGLVLTATFGCLSPTRQSERIDVVNNPELVKHCIPKGEGKYTAVGEKNAMTLAKNATAERGGNVLLTVSINKGDSLTTEVYGKIYACPPKP
;
A
#
# COMPACT_ATOMS: atom_id res chain seq x y z
N MET A 1 -16.70 27.49 9.92
CA MET A 1 -16.43 27.26 9.74
C MET A 1 -16.11 26.85 9.32
N ARG A 2 -15.76 26.56 9.29
CA ARG A 2 -15.30 26.17 9.02
C ARG A 2 -14.90 25.39 8.86
N LEU A 3 -14.69 24.90 8.85
CA LEU A 3 -14.38 24.09 8.61
C LEU A 3 -14.32 23.40 8.30
N PRO A 4 -14.29 22.96 8.37
CA PRO A 4 -14.18 22.09 7.99
C PRO A 4 -14.55 21.60 7.13
N ARG A 5 -14.71 21.68 6.72
CA ARG A 5 -15.01 21.26 6.03
C ARG A 5 -14.60 20.89 5.12
N HIS A 6 -14.16 20.91 4.70
CA HIS A 6 -13.67 20.37 3.90
C HIS A 6 -13.02 19.50 3.97
N ILE A 7 -12.78 19.38 4.32
CA ILE A 7 -12.10 18.69 4.55
C ILE A 7 -12.37 17.61 4.44
N ALA A 8 -12.78 17.38 4.50
CA ALA A 8 -13.09 16.35 4.58
C ALA A 8 -13.50 15.80 3.53
N LEU A 9 -13.50 15.97 2.71
CA LEU A 9 -13.89 15.50 1.71
C LEU A 9 -13.69 14.20 1.39
N CYS A 10 -12.75 13.68 0.81
CA CYS A 10 -12.59 12.34 0.53
C CYS A 10 -12.60 11.62 1.74
N GLY A 11 -12.09 12.15 2.60
CA GLY A 11 -11.99 11.50 3.70
C GLY A 11 -13.20 11.40 4.37
N LEU A 12 -14.01 12.20 4.35
CA LEU A 12 -14.99 12.09 5.06
C LEU A 12 -15.97 11.43 4.56
N VAL A 13 -16.09 11.43 3.61
CA VAL A 13 -17.01 10.87 3.13
C VAL A 13 -16.95 9.69 2.91
N LEU A 14 -17.09 9.09 3.38
CA LEU A 14 -17.05 7.90 3.28
C LEU A 14 -17.41 7.38 2.15
N THR A 15 -18.25 7.68 1.69
CA THR A 15 -18.65 7.18 0.60
C THR A 15 -17.72 7.28 -0.34
N ALA A 16 -17.08 8.20 -0.27
CA ALA A 16 -16.15 8.37 -1.13
C ALA A 16 -15.13 7.42 -1.10
N THR A 17 -15.25 6.51 -0.34
CA THR A 17 -14.28 5.55 -0.29
C THR A 17 -13.94 5.02 -1.58
N PHE A 18 -14.75 4.95 -2.53
CA PHE A 18 -14.34 4.40 -3.74
C PHE A 18 -13.34 5.25 -4.41
N GLY A 19 -13.45 6.50 -4.37
CA GLY A 19 -12.56 7.33 -5.07
C GLY A 19 -11.28 7.55 -4.36
N CYS A 20 -11.15 7.01 -3.17
CA CYS A 20 -9.97 7.26 -2.40
C CYS A 20 -8.90 6.22 -2.56
N LEU A 21 -9.04 5.33 -3.52
CA LEU A 21 -8.00 4.38 -3.73
C LEU A 21 -6.97 4.97 -4.65
N SER A 22 -6.34 6.01 -4.25
CA SER A 22 -5.27 6.61 -5.03
C SER A 22 -4.00 6.60 -4.20
N PRO A 23 -2.85 6.65 -4.84
CA PRO A 23 -1.60 6.63 -4.08
C PRO A 23 -1.44 7.91 -3.27
N THR A 24 -0.96 7.75 -2.07
CA THR A 24 -0.61 8.89 -1.25
C THR A 24 0.80 9.32 -1.63
N ARG A 25 1.19 10.48 -1.17
CA ARG A 25 2.54 10.94 -1.44
C ARG A 25 3.56 9.99 -0.83
N GLN A 26 3.27 9.46 0.35
CA GLN A 26 4.17 8.52 0.98
C GLN A 26 4.21 7.21 0.26
N SER A 27 3.09 6.74 -0.24
CA SER A 27 3.08 5.46 -0.93
C SER A 27 3.84 5.52 -2.24
N GLU A 28 3.96 6.68 -2.85
CA GLU A 28 4.73 6.82 -4.06
C GLU A 28 6.22 6.65 -3.83
N ARG A 29 6.66 6.72 -2.57
CA ARG A 29 8.06 6.55 -2.24
C ARG A 29 8.38 5.15 -1.77
N ILE A 30 7.40 4.25 -1.79
CA ILE A 30 7.62 2.89 -1.35
C ILE A 30 8.32 2.12 -2.46
N ASP A 31 9.43 1.46 -2.10
CA ASP A 31 10.10 0.59 -3.04
C ASP A 31 9.44 -0.76 -3.01
N VAL A 32 9.11 -1.29 -4.16
CA VAL A 32 8.51 -2.61 -4.26
C VAL A 32 9.58 -3.57 -4.75
N VAL A 33 9.83 -4.61 -3.97
CA VAL A 33 10.85 -5.59 -4.30
C VAL A 33 10.25 -6.98 -4.23
N ASN A 34 10.87 -7.94 -4.90
CA ASN A 34 10.39 -9.32 -4.85
C ASN A 34 11.48 -10.29 -4.42
N ASN A 35 12.62 -9.78 -3.99
CA ASN A 35 13.72 -10.62 -3.55
C ASN A 35 13.92 -10.45 -2.04
N PRO A 36 13.70 -11.50 -1.25
CA PRO A 36 13.84 -11.39 0.21
C PRO A 36 15.21 -10.96 0.68
N GLU A 37 16.24 -11.20 -0.12
CA GLU A 37 17.58 -10.79 0.28
C GLU A 37 17.70 -9.29 0.41
N LEU A 38 16.87 -8.55 -0.29
CA LEU A 38 16.94 -7.10 -0.25
C LEU A 38 16.43 -6.51 1.04
N VAL A 39 15.73 -7.31 1.86
CA VAL A 39 15.15 -6.82 3.11
C VAL A 39 15.68 -7.54 4.33
N LYS A 40 16.73 -8.33 4.18
CA LYS A 40 17.16 -9.17 5.30
C LYS A 40 17.71 -8.37 6.47
N HIS A 41 18.14 -7.14 6.24
CA HIS A 41 18.62 -6.28 7.32
C HIS A 41 17.61 -5.21 7.69
N CYS A 42 16.37 -5.35 7.23
CA CYS A 42 15.33 -4.37 7.49
C CYS A 42 14.44 -4.83 8.64
N ILE A 43 13.71 -3.90 9.21
CA ILE A 43 12.84 -4.20 10.34
C ILE A 43 11.45 -4.55 9.81
N PRO A 44 10.93 -5.74 10.12
CA PRO A 44 9.59 -6.09 9.66
C PRO A 44 8.53 -5.25 10.36
N LYS A 45 7.57 -4.78 9.59
CA LYS A 45 6.49 -3.94 10.09
C LYS A 45 5.12 -4.58 9.88
N GLY A 46 5.05 -5.78 9.34
CA GLY A 46 3.79 -6.47 9.17
C GLY A 46 3.69 -7.11 7.80
N GLU A 47 2.55 -7.71 7.55
CA GLU A 47 2.28 -8.33 6.27
C GLU A 47 0.78 -8.34 6.05
N GLY A 48 0.36 -8.56 4.83
CA GLY A 48 -1.06 -8.60 4.53
C GLY A 48 -1.33 -9.01 3.11
N LYS A 49 -2.61 -9.27 2.87
CA LYS A 49 -3.10 -9.57 1.54
C LYS A 49 -4.00 -8.43 1.11
N TYR A 50 -3.76 -7.91 -0.05
CA TYR A 50 -4.45 -6.73 -0.54
C TYR A 50 -5.15 -7.07 -1.85
N THR A 51 -6.46 -7.01 -1.86
CA THR A 51 -7.26 -7.41 -3.00
C THR A 51 -7.99 -6.20 -3.58
N ALA A 52 -7.92 -6.05 -4.86
CA ALA A 52 -8.63 -4.97 -5.54
C ALA A 52 -8.86 -5.35 -7.00
N VAL A 53 -9.62 -4.54 -7.69
CA VAL A 53 -9.86 -4.76 -9.10
C VAL A 53 -8.61 -4.33 -9.86
N GLY A 54 -7.93 -5.29 -10.45
CA GLY A 54 -6.72 -5.03 -11.22
C GLY A 54 -5.46 -4.99 -10.37
N GLU A 55 -4.36 -5.35 -11.00
CA GLU A 55 -3.09 -5.42 -10.29
C GLU A 55 -2.63 -4.05 -9.80
N LYS A 56 -2.86 -3.02 -10.59
CA LYS A 56 -2.43 -1.69 -10.23
C LYS A 56 -3.12 -1.21 -8.95
N ASN A 57 -4.43 -1.46 -8.85
CA ASN A 57 -5.17 -1.06 -7.65
C ASN A 57 -4.76 -1.87 -6.43
N ALA A 58 -4.56 -3.18 -6.61
CA ALA A 58 -4.11 -4.02 -5.51
C ALA A 58 -2.74 -3.57 -5.01
N MET A 59 -1.85 -3.22 -5.93
CA MET A 59 -0.52 -2.75 -5.56
C MET A 59 -0.61 -1.40 -4.84
N THR A 60 -1.51 -0.52 -5.27
CA THR A 60 -1.71 0.77 -4.59
C THR A 60 -2.18 0.56 -3.16
N LEU A 61 -3.11 -0.38 -2.94
CA LEU A 61 -3.54 -0.70 -1.60
C LEU A 61 -2.37 -1.18 -0.75
N ALA A 62 -1.54 -2.04 -1.29
CA ALA A 62 -0.41 -2.59 -0.56
C ALA A 62 0.60 -1.50 -0.22
N LYS A 63 0.86 -0.59 -1.14
CA LYS A 63 1.80 0.50 -0.89
C LYS A 63 1.24 1.48 0.14
N ASN A 64 -0.05 1.77 0.07
CA ASN A 64 -0.67 2.66 1.06
C ASN A 64 -0.58 2.04 2.46
N ALA A 65 -0.82 0.74 2.57
CA ALA A 65 -0.72 0.05 3.84
C ALA A 65 0.73 0.06 4.35
N THR A 66 1.70 -0.08 3.44
CA THR A 66 3.11 -0.04 3.80
C THR A 66 3.45 1.31 4.42
N ALA A 67 3.02 2.38 3.79
CA ALA A 67 3.29 3.72 4.30
C ALA A 67 2.61 3.95 5.65
N GLU A 68 1.38 3.47 5.79
CA GLU A 68 0.64 3.64 7.04
C GLU A 68 1.30 2.94 8.21
N ARG A 69 2.00 1.86 7.96
CA ARG A 69 2.67 1.12 9.02
C ARG A 69 4.10 1.59 9.26
N GLY A 70 4.49 2.66 8.60
CA GLY A 70 5.83 3.21 8.79
C GLY A 70 6.91 2.47 8.03
N GLY A 71 6.53 1.69 7.03
CA GLY A 71 7.50 1.01 6.18
C GLY A 71 7.89 1.85 4.99
N ASN A 72 8.99 1.48 4.37
CA ASN A 72 9.41 2.13 3.13
C ASN A 72 9.71 1.11 2.02
N VAL A 73 9.59 -0.16 2.33
CA VAL A 73 9.81 -1.22 1.34
C VAL A 73 8.70 -2.25 1.46
N LEU A 74 8.13 -2.63 0.34
CA LEU A 74 7.13 -3.67 0.25
C LEU A 74 7.73 -4.85 -0.49
N LEU A 75 7.82 -6.00 0.17
CA LEU A 75 8.27 -7.22 -0.46
C LEU A 75 7.04 -7.98 -0.95
N THR A 76 6.91 -8.13 -2.27
CA THR A 76 5.80 -8.89 -2.81
C THR A 76 6.15 -10.36 -2.77
N VAL A 77 5.33 -11.14 -2.09
CA VAL A 77 5.52 -12.57 -1.97
C VAL A 77 4.79 -13.28 -3.10
N SER A 78 3.58 -12.86 -3.38
CA SER A 78 2.83 -13.44 -4.48
C SER A 78 1.80 -12.46 -5.01
N ILE A 79 1.46 -12.62 -6.27
CA ILE A 79 0.41 -11.85 -6.90
C ILE A 79 -0.48 -12.87 -7.58
N ASN A 80 -1.72 -12.95 -7.12
CA ASN A 80 -2.68 -13.90 -7.63
C ASN A 80 -3.82 -13.20 -8.32
N LYS A 81 -4.05 -13.55 -9.56
CA LYS A 81 -5.19 -13.00 -10.30
C LYS A 81 -6.35 -13.96 -10.12
N GLY A 82 -7.43 -13.44 -9.60
CA GLY A 82 -8.59 -14.27 -9.34
C GLY A 82 -9.37 -14.57 -10.61
N ASP A 83 -10.45 -15.28 -10.40
CA ASP A 83 -11.27 -15.68 -11.50
C ASP A 83 -12.01 -14.52 -12.13
N SER A 84 -12.20 -13.44 -11.43
CA SER A 84 -12.87 -12.30 -11.98
C SER A 84 -11.81 -11.23 -12.25
N LEU A 85 -12.15 -9.99 -12.11
CA LEU A 85 -11.19 -8.92 -12.38
C LEU A 85 -10.31 -8.59 -11.20
N THR A 86 -10.45 -9.31 -10.10
CA THR A 86 -9.70 -8.96 -8.89
C THR A 86 -8.31 -9.57 -8.89
N THR A 87 -7.41 -8.89 -8.24
CA THR A 87 -6.04 -9.35 -8.04
C THR A 87 -5.71 -9.26 -6.56
N GLU A 88 -5.03 -10.27 -6.04
CA GLU A 88 -4.60 -10.27 -4.65
C GLU A 88 -3.08 -10.18 -4.61
N VAL A 89 -2.58 -9.22 -3.86
CA VAL A 89 -1.14 -9.07 -3.64
C VAL A 89 -0.87 -9.44 -2.18
N TYR A 90 -0.03 -10.44 -1.97
CA TYR A 90 0.42 -10.77 -0.62
C TYR A 90 1.80 -10.16 -0.45
N GLY A 91 1.95 -9.29 0.52
CA GLY A 91 3.18 -8.57 0.71
C GLY A 91 3.61 -8.49 2.16
N LYS A 92 4.89 -8.32 2.37
CA LYS A 92 5.48 -8.09 3.67
C LYS A 92 6.05 -6.70 3.70
N ILE A 93 5.87 -6.02 4.82
CA ILE A 93 6.22 -4.62 4.96
C ILE A 93 7.47 -4.49 5.81
N TYR A 94 8.42 -3.71 5.35
CA TYR A 94 9.68 -3.52 6.04
C TYR A 94 10.05 -2.05 6.11
N ALA A 95 10.76 -1.70 7.17
CA ALA A 95 11.42 -0.41 7.28
C ALA A 95 12.91 -0.66 7.10
N CYS A 96 13.44 -0.18 6.00
CA CYS A 96 14.83 -0.38 5.67
C CYS A 96 15.61 0.90 5.88
N PRO A 97 16.89 0.80 6.27
CA PRO A 97 17.68 2.03 6.45
C PRO A 97 17.88 2.72 5.11
N PRO A 98 18.14 4.01 5.13
CA PRO A 98 18.37 4.73 3.88
C PRO A 98 19.63 4.19 3.21
N LYS A 99 19.63 4.27 1.89
CA LYS A 99 20.81 3.84 1.15
C LYS A 99 21.94 4.81 1.39
N PRO A 100 23.16 4.30 1.44
CA PRO A 100 24.32 5.18 1.63
C PRO A 100 24.55 6.09 0.44
#